data_f6bcd051e4d53ee5852ae27ba902af70
#
_entry.id   f6bcd051e4d53ee5852ae27ba902af70
#
_cell.length_a   1.000
_cell.length_b   1.000
_cell.length_c   1.000
_cell.angle_alpha   90.00
_cell.angle_beta   90.00
_cell.angle_gamma   90.00
#
_symmetry.space_group_name_H-M   'P 1'
#
loop_
_entity.id
_entity.type
_entity.pdbx_description
1 polymer ?
#
loop_
_entity_poly.entity_id
_entity_poly.type
_entity_poly.pdbx_seq_one_letter_code
_entity_poly.pdbx_strand_id
1 'polypeptide(L)'
;MISRGDGSVIRDIRFHRGLNLIVDETPIVSGVETGNNVGKTTVLKLVDFCLGSNAKGIFSDSENKRIEYKTVKEFLIDNKVLISLVMKVDLSLDKSQEVLIERNFLARKEKIQRIDGNNKTDDEFEEALTNLLFPGHYGMKPTFRQIIAHNIRYKDLSINNTLKNLDNYTRDDEYETLYLFLLGCDFDKGNLKQELRAQIDVEEKFKRRLESEQTKSAYETALALLKTEINELERRKESLNINPHFADDLERLNRVKYQVNVASSDIGRLELKRNLIAEAQREIQSGSSTIDLQQLRQIYQQATSLVGGIQKTFEELNEFHNRMVESKIRFIVQDLPRIDESLVEEHRNLDRLVKEESELSSSITQSDSFAVLEQLIVDLNGKYQKLGQYESIINQLNAVDSKLNDLSKQLTAIDDDLFSDQFNLKIKEQVNRFNLFFSTISNQLYGEKYALKVDVKLVRGRRLYEFSAFNLNFSSGKKQGEISCFDIAYTLFADDQNIPCIHFLLNDKKELMHDNQLVSIANLVNARGIQFVASILKDKLPSELNRDEYVVLKLSQADKLFRIESGARG
;
A
#
# COMPACT_ATOMS: atom_id res chain seq x y z
N MET A 1 8.83 16.81 -23.94
CA MET A 1 8.09 17.88 -24.65
C MET A 1 6.73 18.09 -23.96
N ILE A 2 6.30 19.33 -23.88
CA ILE A 2 4.97 19.74 -23.38
C ILE A 2 4.25 20.40 -24.54
N SER A 3 3.12 19.88 -24.98
CA SER A 3 2.34 20.42 -26.11
C SER A 3 0.87 20.57 -25.76
N ARG A 4 0.15 21.45 -26.49
CA ARG A 4 -1.31 21.55 -26.40
C ARG A 4 -1.97 20.50 -27.32
N GLY A 5 -3.28 20.31 -27.15
CA GLY A 5 -4.06 19.39 -27.96
C GLY A 5 -4.14 19.75 -29.45
N ASP A 6 -3.84 21.00 -29.83
CA ASP A 6 -3.71 21.46 -31.20
C ASP A 6 -2.31 21.19 -31.81
N GLY A 7 -1.40 20.58 -31.06
CA GLY A 7 -0.03 20.27 -31.45
C GLY A 7 0.97 21.40 -31.22
N SER A 8 0.54 22.57 -30.75
CA SER A 8 1.47 23.68 -30.45
C SER A 8 2.37 23.32 -29.25
N VAL A 9 3.67 23.52 -29.41
CA VAL A 9 4.66 23.20 -28.37
C VAL A 9 4.75 24.34 -27.34
N ILE A 10 4.53 24.03 -26.09
CA ILE A 10 4.70 24.96 -24.96
C ILE A 10 6.18 24.99 -24.55
N ARG A 11 6.77 23.79 -24.37
CA ARG A 11 8.17 23.60 -23.99
C ARG A 11 8.74 22.32 -24.65
N ASP A 12 9.97 22.44 -25.16
CA ASP A 12 10.80 21.29 -25.51
C ASP A 12 12.03 21.33 -24.61
N ILE A 13 12.16 20.36 -23.70
CA ILE A 13 13.24 20.29 -22.72
C ILE A 13 14.10 19.10 -23.09
N ARG A 14 15.34 19.34 -23.49
CA ARG A 14 16.28 18.31 -23.91
C ARG A 14 17.31 18.08 -22.83
N PHE A 15 17.19 16.94 -22.19
CA PHE A 15 18.16 16.47 -21.22
C PHE A 15 19.33 15.78 -21.93
N HIS A 16 20.53 15.88 -21.35
CA HIS A 16 21.76 15.27 -21.83
C HIS A 16 22.45 14.44 -20.73
N ARG A 17 23.50 13.73 -21.08
CA ARG A 17 24.34 13.01 -20.12
C ARG A 17 25.03 14.00 -19.18
N GLY A 18 25.29 13.57 -17.94
CA GLY A 18 25.91 14.41 -16.92
C GLY A 18 24.91 15.35 -16.25
N LEU A 19 25.40 16.52 -15.83
CA LEU A 19 24.62 17.50 -15.08
C LEU A 19 23.62 18.24 -15.96
N ASN A 20 22.36 18.31 -15.52
CA ASN A 20 21.28 19.07 -16.15
C ASN A 20 20.63 19.98 -15.10
N LEU A 21 20.66 21.27 -15.31
CA LEU A 21 20.15 22.26 -14.37
C LEU A 21 18.84 22.89 -14.86
N ILE A 22 17.86 22.90 -13.97
CA ILE A 22 16.62 23.67 -14.11
C ILE A 22 16.76 24.89 -13.20
N VAL A 23 16.99 26.04 -13.78
CA VAL A 23 17.37 27.25 -13.05
C VAL A 23 16.20 28.22 -12.96
N ASP A 24 15.96 28.72 -11.75
CA ASP A 24 15.05 29.85 -11.52
C ASP A 24 15.84 31.16 -11.53
N GLU A 25 15.59 31.97 -12.54
CA GLU A 25 16.23 33.26 -12.74
C GLU A 25 15.41 34.44 -12.19
N THR A 26 14.41 34.18 -11.33
CA THR A 26 13.59 35.24 -10.74
C THR A 26 14.47 36.19 -9.93
N PRO A 27 14.54 37.51 -10.27
CA PRO A 27 15.32 38.45 -9.51
C PRO A 27 14.77 38.66 -8.10
N ILE A 28 15.62 38.62 -7.09
CA ILE A 28 15.26 39.01 -5.72
C ILE A 28 15.22 40.53 -5.63
N VAL A 29 14.13 41.16 -6.08
CA VAL A 29 14.02 42.62 -6.17
C VAL A 29 13.41 43.26 -4.92
N SER A 30 12.69 42.51 -4.11
CA SER A 30 12.16 42.98 -2.83
C SER A 30 11.93 41.77 -1.91
N GLY A 31 12.20 41.89 -0.62
CA GLY A 31 12.14 40.79 0.35
C GLY A 31 10.77 40.09 0.53
N VAL A 32 9.88 40.19 -0.44
CA VAL A 32 8.53 39.63 -0.49
C VAL A 32 8.38 38.59 -1.62
N GLU A 33 9.18 38.66 -2.69
CA GLU A 33 9.09 37.67 -3.79
C GLU A 33 10.04 36.49 -3.52
N THR A 34 9.46 35.36 -3.16
CA THR A 34 10.19 34.08 -3.09
C THR A 34 10.15 33.41 -4.46
N GLY A 35 11.27 32.85 -4.93
CA GLY A 35 11.39 32.11 -6.21
C GLY A 35 10.58 30.78 -6.24
N ASN A 36 9.56 30.66 -5.41
CA ASN A 36 8.63 29.56 -5.37
C ASN A 36 7.53 29.76 -6.44
N ASN A 37 7.11 28.70 -7.11
CA ASN A 37 5.99 28.65 -8.08
C ASN A 37 6.30 28.98 -9.56
N VAL A 38 7.55 28.97 -10.00
CA VAL A 38 7.87 29.07 -11.44
C VAL A 38 7.76 27.74 -12.18
N GLY A 39 7.70 26.62 -11.45
CA GLY A 39 7.51 25.27 -12.01
C GLY A 39 8.76 24.38 -12.07
N LYS A 40 9.86 24.71 -11.35
CA LYS A 40 11.07 23.86 -11.28
C LYS A 40 10.77 22.41 -10.91
N THR A 41 10.18 22.23 -9.73
CA THR A 41 9.76 20.90 -9.22
C THR A 41 8.73 20.25 -10.15
N THR A 42 7.91 21.05 -10.84
CA THR A 42 6.89 20.55 -11.75
C THR A 42 7.50 19.83 -12.94
N VAL A 43 8.68 20.22 -13.42
CA VAL A 43 9.38 19.49 -14.49
C VAL A 43 9.70 18.06 -14.05
N LEU A 44 10.22 17.90 -12.83
CA LEU A 44 10.50 16.56 -12.28
C LEU A 44 9.22 15.75 -12.09
N LYS A 45 8.15 16.39 -11.63
CA LYS A 45 6.82 15.78 -11.50
C LYS A 45 6.25 15.35 -12.85
N LEU A 46 6.52 16.07 -13.95
CA LEU A 46 6.07 15.68 -15.29
C LEU A 46 6.80 14.44 -15.81
N VAL A 47 8.10 14.31 -15.56
CA VAL A 47 8.83 13.08 -15.86
C VAL A 47 8.27 11.93 -15.03
N ASP A 48 8.07 12.14 -13.72
CA ASP A 48 7.46 11.17 -12.82
C ASP A 48 6.03 10.78 -13.25
N PHE A 49 5.27 11.74 -13.78
CA PHE A 49 3.93 11.51 -14.35
C PHE A 49 3.99 10.57 -15.56
N CYS A 50 4.89 10.80 -16.50
CA CYS A 50 5.11 9.90 -17.63
C CYS A 50 5.51 8.49 -17.17
N LEU A 51 6.16 8.36 -16.02
CA LEU A 51 6.55 7.08 -15.42
C LEU A 51 5.50 6.50 -14.45
N GLY A 52 4.24 6.88 -14.59
CA GLY A 52 3.12 6.25 -13.89
C GLY A 52 2.66 6.97 -12.61
N SER A 53 3.25 8.13 -12.23
CA SER A 53 2.71 8.86 -11.09
C SER A 53 1.36 9.52 -11.38
N ASN A 54 0.65 9.90 -10.31
CA ASN A 54 -0.67 10.51 -10.42
C ASN A 54 -0.55 11.97 -10.88
N ALA A 55 -1.45 12.38 -11.79
CA ALA A 55 -1.58 13.75 -12.31
C ALA A 55 -1.77 14.80 -11.19
N LYS A 56 -2.44 14.43 -10.10
CA LYS A 56 -2.69 15.31 -8.96
C LYS A 56 -1.41 15.98 -8.42
N GLY A 57 -0.30 15.24 -8.37
CA GLY A 57 0.97 15.78 -7.90
C GLY A 57 1.49 17.00 -8.67
N ILE A 58 1.02 17.22 -9.91
CA ILE A 58 1.49 18.31 -10.78
C ILE A 58 0.84 19.64 -10.43
N PHE A 59 -0.45 19.61 -10.12
CA PHE A 59 -1.23 20.82 -9.82
C PHE A 59 -1.64 20.93 -8.35
N SER A 60 -1.06 20.13 -7.44
CA SER A 60 -1.20 20.30 -6.01
C SER A 60 0.10 20.78 -5.38
N ASP A 61 -0.04 21.54 -4.30
CA ASP A 61 1.10 21.99 -3.51
C ASP A 61 1.86 20.80 -2.92
N SER A 62 3.19 20.88 -2.93
CA SER A 62 4.04 19.78 -2.45
C SER A 62 4.07 19.65 -0.92
N GLU A 63 3.92 20.77 -0.21
CA GLU A 63 3.91 20.81 1.26
C GLU A 63 2.50 20.62 1.81
N ASN A 64 1.52 21.22 1.13
CA ASN A 64 0.11 21.05 1.49
C ASN A 64 -0.69 20.45 0.32
N LYS A 65 -0.74 19.14 0.23
CA LYS A 65 -1.46 18.38 -0.82
C LYS A 65 -2.96 18.71 -0.92
N ARG A 66 -3.49 19.50 0.01
CA ARG A 66 -4.88 19.98 0.02
C ARG A 66 -5.06 21.23 -0.84
N ILE A 67 -3.97 21.95 -1.14
CA ILE A 67 -4.02 23.14 -1.99
C ILE A 67 -3.79 22.69 -3.44
N GLU A 68 -4.79 22.91 -4.30
CA GLU A 68 -4.65 22.74 -5.74
C GLU A 68 -4.50 24.09 -6.44
N TYR A 69 -3.57 24.16 -7.38
CA TYR A 69 -3.39 25.29 -8.27
C TYR A 69 -4.42 25.21 -9.42
N LYS A 70 -5.63 25.74 -9.18
CA LYS A 70 -6.78 25.67 -10.10
C LYS A 70 -6.42 26.13 -11.51
N THR A 71 -5.82 27.30 -11.62
CA THR A 71 -5.44 27.88 -12.91
C THR A 71 -4.55 26.94 -13.72
N VAL A 72 -3.62 26.22 -13.03
CA VAL A 72 -2.76 25.23 -13.68
C VAL A 72 -3.58 24.02 -14.13
N LYS A 73 -4.46 23.53 -13.27
CA LYS A 73 -5.32 22.37 -13.56
C LYS A 73 -6.26 22.65 -14.73
N GLU A 74 -6.96 23.77 -14.70
CA GLU A 74 -7.86 24.22 -15.78
C GLU A 74 -7.08 24.37 -17.09
N PHE A 75 -5.94 25.03 -17.05
CA PHE A 75 -5.08 25.15 -18.23
C PHE A 75 -4.69 23.80 -18.83
N LEU A 76 -4.27 22.84 -18.01
CA LEU A 76 -3.87 21.50 -18.47
C LEU A 76 -5.02 20.72 -19.11
N ILE A 77 -6.23 20.87 -18.58
CA ILE A 77 -7.43 20.18 -19.05
C ILE A 77 -7.98 20.87 -20.29
N ASP A 78 -8.20 22.19 -20.25
CA ASP A 78 -8.87 22.94 -21.31
C ASP A 78 -8.03 23.00 -22.59
N ASN A 79 -6.70 23.10 -22.45
CA ASN A 79 -5.77 23.04 -23.57
C ASN A 79 -5.38 21.60 -23.96
N LYS A 80 -5.99 20.59 -23.35
CA LYS A 80 -5.72 19.15 -23.61
C LYS A 80 -4.21 18.86 -23.63
N VAL A 81 -3.48 19.38 -22.61
CA VAL A 81 -2.03 19.33 -22.59
C VAL A 81 -1.54 17.89 -22.59
N LEU A 82 -0.62 17.60 -23.53
CA LEU A 82 0.05 16.30 -23.69
C LEU A 82 1.50 16.42 -23.25
N ILE A 83 1.92 15.49 -22.42
CA ILE A 83 3.32 15.32 -22.01
C ILE A 83 3.90 14.15 -22.76
N SER A 84 4.96 14.40 -23.53
CA SER A 84 5.70 13.38 -24.26
C SER A 84 7.11 13.26 -23.69
N LEU A 85 7.46 12.09 -23.17
CA LEU A 85 8.79 11.73 -22.66
C LEU A 85 9.43 10.74 -23.63
N VAL A 86 10.58 11.10 -24.19
CA VAL A 86 11.41 10.19 -24.97
C VAL A 86 12.54 9.68 -24.07
N MET A 87 12.64 8.38 -23.91
CA MET A 87 13.73 7.70 -23.22
C MET A 87 14.60 6.98 -24.26
N LYS A 88 15.91 7.06 -24.09
CA LYS A 88 16.88 6.38 -24.97
C LYS A 88 17.77 5.44 -24.15
N VAL A 89 18.18 4.36 -24.75
CA VAL A 89 19.16 3.44 -24.16
C VAL A 89 20.51 4.15 -23.99
N ASP A 90 20.90 4.96 -24.98
CA ASP A 90 22.11 5.78 -24.92
C ASP A 90 21.85 7.15 -25.54
N LEU A 91 21.97 8.22 -24.71
CA LEU A 91 21.79 9.59 -25.14
C LEU A 91 22.93 10.12 -26.04
N SER A 92 24.08 9.47 -26.08
CA SER A 92 25.21 9.86 -26.91
C SER A 92 25.09 9.38 -28.37
N LEU A 93 24.20 8.44 -28.63
CA LEU A 93 23.98 7.82 -29.94
C LEU A 93 22.69 8.31 -30.56
N ASP A 94 22.77 9.00 -31.70
CA ASP A 94 21.60 9.53 -32.41
C ASP A 94 20.59 8.43 -32.79
N LYS A 95 21.08 7.23 -33.17
CA LYS A 95 20.29 6.07 -33.57
C LYS A 95 20.06 5.07 -32.43
N SER A 96 20.20 5.50 -31.18
CA SER A 96 19.89 4.64 -30.04
C SER A 96 18.41 4.27 -30.03
N GLN A 97 18.10 3.05 -29.60
CA GLN A 97 16.71 2.65 -29.35
C GLN A 97 16.05 3.64 -28.40
N GLU A 98 14.88 4.11 -28.79
CA GLU A 98 14.12 5.07 -28.00
C GLU A 98 12.70 4.56 -27.77
N VAL A 99 12.09 5.05 -26.70
CA VAL A 99 10.73 4.75 -26.32
C VAL A 99 10.02 6.07 -26.07
N LEU A 100 8.87 6.26 -26.71
CA LEU A 100 8.01 7.42 -26.53
C LEU A 100 6.89 7.10 -25.55
N ILE A 101 6.85 7.83 -24.45
CA ILE A 101 5.81 7.74 -23.44
C ILE A 101 4.98 9.02 -23.48
N GLU A 102 3.66 8.89 -23.66
CA GLU A 102 2.76 10.03 -23.76
C GLU A 102 1.61 9.91 -22.77
N ARG A 103 1.38 10.97 -22.00
CA ARG A 103 0.25 11.06 -21.07
C ARG A 103 -0.36 12.45 -21.07
N ASN A 104 -1.69 12.52 -20.95
CA ASN A 104 -2.44 13.75 -20.76
C ASN A 104 -3.15 13.79 -19.40
N PHE A 105 -3.86 14.87 -19.13
CA PHE A 105 -4.56 15.11 -17.87
C PHE A 105 -6.07 14.87 -17.95
N LEU A 106 -6.54 14.33 -19.08
CA LEU A 106 -7.95 14.08 -19.33
C LEU A 106 -8.39 12.74 -18.75
N ALA A 107 -9.69 12.60 -18.55
CA ALA A 107 -10.28 11.39 -17.98
C ALA A 107 -11.08 10.58 -19.03
N ARG A 108 -11.33 9.32 -18.72
CA ARG A 108 -12.17 8.41 -19.51
C ARG A 108 -11.73 8.31 -20.97
N LYS A 109 -12.62 8.55 -21.92
CA LYS A 109 -12.38 8.36 -23.38
C LYS A 109 -11.33 9.30 -23.97
N GLU A 110 -11.09 10.45 -23.35
CA GLU A 110 -10.07 11.42 -23.80
C GLU A 110 -8.71 11.23 -23.12
N LYS A 111 -8.61 10.27 -22.17
CA LYS A 111 -7.35 9.94 -21.51
C LYS A 111 -6.38 9.34 -22.52
N ILE A 112 -5.22 9.97 -22.63
CA ILE A 112 -4.07 9.46 -23.40
C ILE A 112 -3.07 8.91 -22.39
N GLN A 113 -2.71 7.66 -22.56
CA GLN A 113 -1.68 6.95 -21.80
C GLN A 113 -1.08 5.91 -22.74
N ARG A 114 0.02 6.28 -23.42
CA ARG A 114 0.62 5.50 -24.53
C ARG A 114 2.09 5.22 -24.31
N ILE A 115 2.52 4.09 -24.82
CA ILE A 115 3.93 3.73 -25.01
C ILE A 115 4.06 3.38 -26.49
N ASP A 116 4.94 4.07 -27.22
CA ASP A 116 5.17 3.93 -28.67
C ASP A 116 3.86 3.94 -29.47
N GLY A 117 2.99 4.90 -29.15
CA GLY A 117 1.69 5.09 -29.81
C GLY A 117 0.58 4.15 -29.37
N ASN A 118 0.87 3.09 -28.61
CA ASN A 118 -0.11 2.11 -28.13
C ASN A 118 -0.76 2.55 -26.82
N ASN A 119 -2.08 2.75 -26.82
CA ASN A 119 -2.83 3.05 -25.60
C ASN A 119 -2.80 1.87 -24.62
N LYS A 120 -2.65 2.17 -23.33
CA LYS A 120 -2.58 1.21 -22.24
C LYS A 120 -3.56 1.59 -21.13
N THR A 121 -4.17 0.59 -20.51
CA THR A 121 -4.85 0.75 -19.21
C THR A 121 -3.85 1.05 -18.11
N ASP A 122 -4.29 1.41 -16.90
CA ASP A 122 -3.37 1.75 -15.81
C ASP A 122 -2.49 0.55 -15.42
N ASP A 123 -3.07 -0.64 -15.33
CA ASP A 123 -2.35 -1.88 -15.00
C ASP A 123 -1.38 -2.30 -16.12
N GLU A 124 -1.85 -2.30 -17.38
CA GLU A 124 -1.01 -2.59 -18.53
C GLU A 124 0.13 -1.58 -18.72
N PHE A 125 -0.05 -0.35 -18.29
CA PHE A 125 0.96 0.69 -18.43
C PHE A 125 2.12 0.47 -17.46
N GLU A 126 1.82 0.16 -16.19
CA GLU A 126 2.86 -0.15 -15.21
C GLU A 126 3.61 -1.45 -15.56
N GLU A 127 2.88 -2.47 -16.00
CA GLU A 127 3.46 -3.72 -16.48
C GLU A 127 4.37 -3.51 -17.69
N ALA A 128 3.93 -2.72 -18.69
CA ALA A 128 4.72 -2.42 -19.88
C ALA A 128 6.00 -1.65 -19.52
N LEU A 129 5.94 -0.68 -18.61
CA LEU A 129 7.12 0.04 -18.12
C LEU A 129 8.08 -0.88 -17.36
N THR A 130 7.53 -1.79 -16.54
CA THR A 130 8.32 -2.78 -15.80
C THR A 130 9.07 -3.70 -16.76
N ASN A 131 8.38 -4.28 -17.74
CA ASN A 131 8.97 -5.19 -18.70
C ASN A 131 10.03 -4.49 -19.59
N LEU A 132 9.83 -3.21 -19.88
CA LEU A 132 10.74 -2.41 -20.69
C LEU A 132 12.02 -2.06 -19.95
N LEU A 133 11.91 -1.59 -18.70
CA LEU A 133 13.03 -1.01 -17.96
C LEU A 133 13.70 -1.99 -17.00
N PHE A 134 12.97 -3.01 -16.56
CA PHE A 134 13.45 -4.05 -15.66
C PHE A 134 13.15 -5.45 -16.22
N PRO A 135 13.75 -5.80 -17.39
CA PRO A 135 13.52 -7.10 -18.00
C PRO A 135 13.93 -8.23 -17.04
N GLY A 136 13.07 -9.23 -16.91
CA GLY A 136 13.26 -10.34 -15.97
C GLY A 136 12.60 -10.15 -14.61
N HIS A 137 12.02 -8.98 -14.34
CA HIS A 137 11.19 -8.77 -13.15
C HIS A 137 9.74 -9.18 -13.43
N TYR A 138 9.40 -10.42 -13.12
CA TYR A 138 8.06 -10.99 -13.35
C TYR A 138 7.15 -10.95 -12.12
N GLY A 139 7.67 -10.51 -10.97
CA GLY A 139 6.93 -10.39 -9.71
C GLY A 139 6.09 -9.11 -9.65
N MET A 140 4.97 -9.16 -8.92
CA MET A 140 4.17 -7.95 -8.64
C MET A 140 4.87 -7.01 -7.65
N LYS A 141 5.86 -7.50 -6.93
CA LYS A 141 6.61 -6.74 -5.90
C LYS A 141 8.12 -6.99 -6.03
N PRO A 142 8.92 -5.93 -5.85
CA PRO A 142 8.51 -4.54 -5.68
C PRO A 142 7.80 -4.00 -6.94
N THR A 143 6.88 -3.03 -6.79
CA THR A 143 6.23 -2.42 -7.96
C THR A 143 7.21 -1.54 -8.73
N PHE A 144 6.92 -1.27 -10.01
CA PHE A 144 7.71 -0.34 -10.81
C PHE A 144 7.97 0.98 -10.08
N ARG A 145 6.93 1.54 -9.46
CA ARG A 145 7.01 2.81 -8.72
C ARG A 145 7.90 2.72 -7.48
N GLN A 146 7.96 1.57 -6.83
CA GLN A 146 8.87 1.34 -5.69
C GLN A 146 10.32 1.28 -6.17
N ILE A 147 10.59 0.57 -7.28
CA ILE A 147 11.93 0.42 -7.83
C ILE A 147 12.53 1.77 -8.21
N ILE A 148 11.81 2.62 -8.94
CA ILE A 148 12.33 3.89 -9.43
C ILE A 148 12.31 5.03 -8.38
N ALA A 149 11.81 4.78 -7.18
CA ALA A 149 11.65 5.83 -6.16
C ALA A 149 12.97 6.50 -5.74
N HIS A 150 14.09 5.79 -5.81
CA HIS A 150 15.41 6.34 -5.51
C HIS A 150 15.95 7.23 -6.66
N ASN A 151 15.44 7.07 -7.88
CA ASN A 151 15.81 7.92 -9.01
C ASN A 151 15.07 9.27 -9.01
N ILE A 152 14.00 9.42 -8.21
CA ILE A 152 13.08 10.56 -8.27
C ILE A 152 12.89 11.18 -6.88
N ARG A 153 13.68 12.21 -6.59
CA ARG A 153 13.78 12.84 -5.27
C ARG A 153 13.19 14.26 -5.29
N TYR A 154 11.86 14.40 -5.15
CA TYR A 154 11.18 15.69 -5.00
C TYR A 154 10.16 15.75 -3.87
N LYS A 155 9.76 14.61 -3.30
CA LYS A 155 8.85 14.52 -2.15
C LYS A 155 9.65 14.69 -0.86
N ASP A 156 9.08 15.34 0.17
CA ASP A 156 9.78 15.60 1.43
C ASP A 156 10.38 14.33 2.06
N LEU A 157 9.63 13.22 2.03
CA LEU A 157 10.14 11.95 2.53
C LEU A 157 11.38 11.49 1.74
N SER A 158 11.35 11.60 0.41
CA SER A 158 12.42 11.14 -0.47
C SER A 158 13.66 12.03 -0.45
N ILE A 159 13.50 13.34 -0.20
CA ILE A 159 14.65 14.27 -0.07
C ILE A 159 15.29 14.22 1.32
N ASN A 160 14.60 13.69 2.34
CA ASN A 160 15.08 13.63 3.72
C ASN A 160 15.49 12.23 4.18
N ASN A 161 15.19 11.18 3.41
CA ASN A 161 15.50 9.80 3.77
C ASN A 161 16.22 9.08 2.63
N THR A 162 17.32 8.42 2.95
CA THR A 162 18.11 7.66 1.97
C THR A 162 17.36 6.42 1.52
N LEU A 163 16.89 5.62 2.46
CA LEU A 163 16.29 4.30 2.21
C LEU A 163 14.76 4.31 2.38
N LYS A 164 14.21 4.94 3.42
CA LYS A 164 12.76 5.00 3.64
C LYS A 164 12.14 6.17 2.86
N ASN A 165 12.12 6.05 1.52
CA ASN A 165 11.79 7.11 0.58
C ASN A 165 10.44 6.96 -0.13
N LEU A 166 9.66 5.91 0.14
CA LEU A 166 8.38 5.63 -0.54
C LEU A 166 7.25 6.51 0.05
N ASP A 167 6.50 6.00 1.00
CA ASP A 167 5.49 6.76 1.74
C ASP A 167 5.45 6.35 3.22
N ASN A 168 4.70 7.11 4.04
CA ASN A 168 4.64 6.88 5.48
C ASN A 168 3.91 5.58 5.87
N TYR A 169 3.16 4.98 4.95
CA TYR A 169 2.37 3.77 5.17
C TYR A 169 3.04 2.52 4.62
N THR A 170 4.17 2.69 3.94
CA THR A 170 4.95 1.56 3.40
C THR A 170 5.49 0.72 4.54
N ARG A 171 5.20 -0.56 4.50
CA ARG A 171 5.59 -1.51 5.53
C ARG A 171 7.06 -1.91 5.38
N ASP A 172 7.65 -2.38 6.49
CA ASP A 172 9.05 -2.81 6.50
C ASP A 172 9.31 -4.03 5.58
N ASP A 173 8.32 -4.92 5.37
CA ASP A 173 8.44 -6.05 4.45
C ASP A 173 8.41 -5.62 2.95
N GLU A 174 7.82 -4.48 2.64
CA GLU A 174 7.92 -3.89 1.30
C GLU A 174 9.30 -3.31 1.04
N TYR A 175 9.90 -2.66 2.05
CA TYR A 175 11.29 -2.20 1.97
C TYR A 175 12.29 -3.37 1.92
N GLU A 176 12.05 -4.46 2.66
CA GLU A 176 12.82 -5.71 2.54
C GLU A 176 12.84 -6.20 1.09
N THR A 177 11.66 -6.38 0.50
CA THR A 177 11.52 -6.87 -0.88
C THR A 177 12.19 -5.92 -1.89
N LEU A 178 12.02 -4.59 -1.70
CA LEU A 178 12.63 -3.59 -2.55
C LEU A 178 14.16 -3.64 -2.52
N TYR A 179 14.77 -3.67 -1.33
CA TYR A 179 16.23 -3.64 -1.24
C TYR A 179 16.87 -4.97 -1.61
N LEU A 180 16.21 -6.09 -1.40
CA LEU A 180 16.67 -7.37 -1.93
C LEU A 180 16.70 -7.34 -3.47
N PHE A 181 15.67 -6.82 -4.11
CA PHE A 181 15.61 -6.63 -5.55
C PHE A 181 16.71 -5.69 -6.05
N LEU A 182 16.86 -4.50 -5.45
CA LEU A 182 17.86 -3.52 -5.84
C LEU A 182 19.30 -4.04 -5.69
N LEU A 183 19.56 -4.93 -4.75
CA LEU A 183 20.86 -5.57 -4.56
C LEU A 183 21.08 -6.81 -5.46
N GLY A 184 20.12 -7.14 -6.34
CA GLY A 184 20.21 -8.34 -7.18
C GLY A 184 20.14 -9.65 -6.39
N CYS A 185 19.55 -9.58 -5.19
CA CYS A 185 19.24 -10.77 -4.41
C CYS A 185 17.84 -11.25 -4.81
N ASP A 186 17.74 -11.96 -5.94
CA ASP A 186 16.46 -12.46 -6.44
C ASP A 186 15.74 -13.26 -5.36
N PHE A 187 14.58 -12.76 -5.01
CA PHE A 187 13.63 -13.39 -4.10
C PHE A 187 12.24 -13.34 -4.72
N ASP A 188 11.96 -14.30 -5.56
CA ASP A 188 10.71 -14.45 -6.32
C ASP A 188 9.48 -14.67 -5.42
N LYS A 189 9.69 -15.17 -4.18
CA LYS A 189 8.65 -15.43 -3.20
C LYS A 189 8.23 -14.21 -2.36
N GLY A 190 8.78 -13.02 -2.62
CA GLY A 190 8.48 -11.80 -1.85
C GLY A 190 7.00 -11.43 -1.86
N ASN A 191 6.34 -11.61 -2.99
CA ASN A 191 4.91 -11.39 -3.15
C ASN A 191 4.08 -12.37 -2.29
N LEU A 192 4.39 -13.66 -2.40
CA LEU A 192 3.73 -14.72 -1.61
C LEU A 192 3.94 -14.51 -0.11
N LYS A 193 5.14 -14.09 0.31
CA LYS A 193 5.44 -13.75 1.71
C LYS A 193 4.52 -12.63 2.22
N GLN A 194 4.31 -11.58 1.43
CA GLN A 194 3.44 -10.45 1.80
C GLN A 194 1.97 -10.87 1.86
N GLU A 195 1.51 -11.71 0.93
CA GLU A 195 0.14 -12.25 0.91
C GLU A 195 -0.12 -13.13 2.14
N LEU A 196 0.77 -14.07 2.44
CA LEU A 196 0.66 -14.94 3.61
C LEU A 196 0.62 -14.12 4.91
N ARG A 197 1.45 -13.08 5.03
CA ARG A 197 1.43 -12.17 6.18
C ARG A 197 0.11 -11.45 6.33
N ALA A 198 -0.45 -10.93 5.23
CA ALA A 198 -1.75 -10.28 5.25
C ALA A 198 -2.87 -11.25 5.68
N GLN A 199 -2.84 -12.49 5.19
CA GLN A 199 -3.80 -13.52 5.59
C GLN A 199 -3.67 -13.89 7.08
N ILE A 200 -2.45 -14.06 7.59
CA ILE A 200 -2.20 -14.33 9.01
C ILE A 200 -2.74 -13.18 9.88
N ASP A 201 -2.49 -11.92 9.52
CA ASP A 201 -2.99 -10.77 10.28
C ASP A 201 -4.52 -10.73 10.34
N VAL A 202 -5.22 -11.14 9.27
CA VAL A 202 -6.68 -11.27 9.24
C VAL A 202 -7.16 -12.37 10.19
N GLU A 203 -6.57 -13.57 10.11
CA GLU A 203 -6.95 -14.69 10.97
C GLU A 203 -6.62 -14.43 12.46
N GLU A 204 -5.51 -13.78 12.77
CA GLU A 204 -5.17 -13.36 14.14
C GLU A 204 -6.17 -12.35 14.71
N LYS A 205 -6.67 -11.43 13.89
CA LYS A 205 -7.72 -10.48 14.28
C LYS A 205 -9.05 -11.23 14.54
N PHE A 206 -9.37 -12.19 13.68
CA PHE A 206 -10.56 -13.00 13.84
C PHE A 206 -10.50 -13.83 15.13
N LYS A 207 -9.37 -14.50 15.41
CA LYS A 207 -9.16 -15.23 16.67
C LYS A 207 -9.35 -14.32 17.89
N ARG A 208 -8.71 -13.13 17.89
CA ARG A 208 -8.85 -12.18 19.00
C ARG A 208 -10.30 -11.74 19.24
N ARG A 209 -11.12 -11.68 18.19
CA ARG A 209 -12.55 -11.38 18.33
C ARG A 209 -13.32 -12.53 18.95
N LEU A 210 -13.09 -13.76 18.52
CA LEU A 210 -13.71 -14.94 19.14
C LEU A 210 -13.34 -15.06 20.62
N GLU A 211 -12.12 -14.67 20.98
CA GLU A 211 -11.60 -14.69 22.35
C GLU A 211 -11.89 -13.39 23.14
N SER A 212 -12.63 -12.41 22.56
CA SER A 212 -12.86 -11.11 23.21
C SER A 212 -13.67 -11.20 24.51
N GLU A 213 -14.60 -12.15 24.60
CA GLU A 213 -15.41 -12.36 25.78
C GLU A 213 -14.75 -13.35 26.75
N GLN A 214 -14.23 -14.48 26.20
CA GLN A 214 -13.61 -15.54 26.98
C GLN A 214 -12.53 -16.26 26.16
N THR A 215 -11.51 -16.76 26.85
CA THR A 215 -10.46 -17.56 26.21
C THR A 215 -11.00 -18.94 25.79
N LYS A 216 -10.35 -19.57 24.79
CA LYS A 216 -10.68 -20.93 24.35
C LYS A 216 -10.74 -21.92 25.52
N SER A 217 -9.76 -21.88 26.43
CA SER A 217 -9.70 -22.74 27.60
C SER A 217 -10.89 -22.51 28.55
N ALA A 218 -11.37 -21.28 28.69
CA ALA A 218 -12.56 -20.97 29.49
C ALA A 218 -13.82 -21.56 28.85
N TYR A 219 -13.98 -21.47 27.53
CA TYR A 219 -15.08 -22.12 26.80
C TYR A 219 -15.04 -23.63 26.92
N GLU A 220 -13.88 -24.27 26.80
CA GLU A 220 -13.70 -25.71 26.97
C GLU A 220 -14.08 -26.18 28.40
N THR A 221 -13.66 -25.43 29.39
CA THR A 221 -14.00 -25.68 30.80
C THR A 221 -15.50 -25.52 31.04
N ALA A 222 -16.11 -24.45 30.55
CA ALA A 222 -17.54 -24.22 30.67
C ALA A 222 -18.36 -25.28 29.94
N LEU A 223 -17.90 -25.75 28.79
CA LEU A 223 -18.52 -26.86 28.07
C LEU A 223 -18.51 -28.15 28.85
N ALA A 224 -17.40 -28.50 29.51
CA ALA A 224 -17.29 -29.69 30.32
C ALA A 224 -18.26 -29.66 31.53
N LEU A 225 -18.36 -28.50 32.20
CA LEU A 225 -19.31 -28.28 33.30
C LEU A 225 -20.75 -28.36 32.81
N LEU A 226 -21.10 -27.73 31.70
CA LEU A 226 -22.44 -27.82 31.10
C LEU A 226 -22.83 -29.27 30.78
N LYS A 227 -21.91 -30.04 30.20
CA LYS A 227 -22.17 -31.50 29.94
C LYS A 227 -22.47 -32.26 31.20
N THR A 228 -21.78 -31.99 32.30
CA THR A 228 -22.04 -32.62 33.60
C THR A 228 -23.43 -32.25 34.14
N GLU A 229 -23.76 -30.94 34.09
CA GLU A 229 -25.07 -30.45 34.55
C GLU A 229 -26.23 -30.98 33.70
N ILE A 230 -26.07 -31.09 32.39
CA ILE A 230 -27.04 -31.67 31.49
C ILE A 230 -27.27 -33.15 31.86
N ASN A 231 -26.19 -33.92 32.08
CA ASN A 231 -26.30 -35.34 32.46
C ASN A 231 -27.03 -35.50 33.80
N GLU A 232 -26.84 -34.60 34.76
CA GLU A 232 -27.58 -34.65 36.02
C GLU A 232 -29.06 -34.34 35.82
N LEU A 233 -29.42 -33.37 35.03
CA LEU A 233 -30.79 -33.00 34.72
C LEU A 233 -31.51 -34.13 33.92
N GLU A 234 -30.82 -34.75 32.97
CA GLU A 234 -31.33 -35.91 32.23
C GLU A 234 -31.64 -37.08 33.16
N ARG A 235 -30.74 -37.40 34.13
CA ARG A 235 -30.99 -38.44 35.14
C ARG A 235 -32.20 -38.12 36.01
N ARG A 236 -32.39 -36.85 36.43
CA ARG A 236 -33.57 -36.43 37.18
C ARG A 236 -34.84 -36.55 36.35
N LYS A 237 -34.79 -36.24 35.07
CA LYS A 237 -35.90 -36.43 34.13
C LYS A 237 -36.27 -37.90 33.99
N GLU A 238 -35.31 -38.82 33.87
CA GLU A 238 -35.52 -40.26 33.80
C GLU A 238 -36.12 -40.83 35.08
N SER A 239 -35.82 -40.25 36.25
CA SER A 239 -36.37 -40.69 37.53
C SER A 239 -37.84 -40.30 37.76
N LEU A 240 -38.38 -39.39 36.95
CA LEU A 240 -39.81 -39.04 36.96
C LEU A 240 -40.62 -40.11 36.21
N ASN A 241 -41.08 -41.15 36.93
CA ASN A 241 -41.74 -42.35 36.43
C ASN A 241 -43.10 -42.03 35.76
N ILE A 242 -43.16 -41.98 34.42
CA ILE A 242 -44.33 -41.56 33.65
C ILE A 242 -44.64 -42.59 32.56
N ASN A 243 -45.94 -42.76 32.24
CA ASN A 243 -46.59 -43.67 31.31
C ASN A 243 -45.75 -43.93 30.00
N PRO A 244 -45.65 -45.19 29.49
CA PRO A 244 -44.81 -45.60 28.37
C PRO A 244 -44.95 -44.79 27.10
N HIS A 245 -46.13 -44.31 26.74
CA HIS A 245 -46.35 -43.42 25.58
C HIS A 245 -45.83 -42.03 25.81
N PHE A 246 -45.77 -41.59 27.06
CA PHE A 246 -45.21 -40.28 27.41
C PHE A 246 -43.69 -40.25 27.23
N ALA A 247 -43.01 -41.38 27.50
CA ALA A 247 -41.56 -41.47 27.32
C ALA A 247 -41.14 -41.31 25.84
N ASP A 248 -41.90 -41.92 24.93
CA ASP A 248 -41.66 -41.86 23.49
C ASP A 248 -41.91 -40.43 22.93
N ASP A 249 -43.03 -39.82 23.33
CA ASP A 249 -43.38 -38.46 22.92
C ASP A 249 -42.39 -37.43 23.50
N LEU A 250 -41.93 -37.65 24.73
CA LEU A 250 -40.92 -36.81 25.36
C LEU A 250 -39.53 -36.98 24.70
N GLU A 251 -39.15 -38.21 24.34
CA GLU A 251 -37.90 -38.44 23.62
C GLU A 251 -37.93 -37.77 22.24
N ARG A 252 -39.09 -37.82 21.56
CA ARG A 252 -39.31 -37.15 20.29
C ARG A 252 -39.24 -35.61 20.44
N LEU A 253 -39.89 -35.07 21.47
CA LEU A 253 -39.83 -33.66 21.79
C LEU A 253 -38.40 -33.20 22.08
N ASN A 254 -37.65 -33.96 22.87
CA ASN A 254 -36.25 -33.67 23.17
C ASN A 254 -35.36 -33.71 21.93
N ARG A 255 -35.59 -34.63 21.02
CA ARG A 255 -34.87 -34.72 19.76
C ARG A 255 -35.13 -33.49 18.88
N VAL A 256 -36.40 -33.06 18.80
CA VAL A 256 -36.78 -31.84 18.09
C VAL A 256 -36.16 -30.61 18.75
N LYS A 257 -36.21 -30.50 20.08
CA LYS A 257 -35.58 -29.39 20.82
C LYS A 257 -34.07 -29.37 20.64
N TYR A 258 -33.40 -30.52 20.62
CA TYR A 258 -31.98 -30.56 20.28
C TYR A 258 -31.71 -30.04 18.86
N GLN A 259 -32.54 -30.42 17.88
CA GLN A 259 -32.42 -29.94 16.50
C GLN A 259 -32.69 -28.44 16.40
N VAL A 260 -33.66 -27.89 17.16
CA VAL A 260 -33.89 -26.45 17.28
C VAL A 260 -32.63 -25.71 17.80
N ASN A 261 -32.01 -26.28 18.83
CA ASN A 261 -30.79 -25.69 19.39
C ASN A 261 -29.62 -25.75 18.42
N VAL A 262 -29.46 -26.86 17.67
CA VAL A 262 -28.43 -26.97 16.63
C VAL A 262 -28.66 -25.93 15.52
N ALA A 263 -29.90 -25.86 14.99
CA ALA A 263 -30.26 -24.89 13.97
C ALA A 263 -30.04 -23.42 14.44
N SER A 264 -30.46 -23.12 15.69
CA SER A 264 -30.23 -21.80 16.29
C SER A 264 -28.74 -21.48 16.46
N SER A 265 -27.93 -22.46 16.84
CA SER A 265 -26.47 -22.32 16.95
C SER A 265 -25.84 -22.09 15.57
N ASP A 266 -26.27 -22.80 14.55
CA ASP A 266 -25.78 -22.64 13.18
C ASP A 266 -26.16 -21.27 12.60
N ILE A 267 -27.40 -20.80 12.86
CA ILE A 267 -27.84 -19.44 12.52
C ILE A 267 -26.94 -18.42 13.22
N GLY A 268 -26.75 -18.54 14.54
CA GLY A 268 -25.89 -17.63 15.30
C GLY A 268 -24.46 -17.59 14.78
N ARG A 269 -23.92 -18.74 14.37
CA ARG A 269 -22.61 -18.84 13.73
C ARG A 269 -22.56 -18.13 12.38
N LEU A 270 -23.57 -18.35 11.55
CA LEU A 270 -23.64 -17.73 10.22
C LEU A 270 -23.86 -16.22 10.34
N GLU A 271 -24.71 -15.76 11.28
CA GLU A 271 -24.93 -14.35 11.57
C GLU A 271 -23.65 -13.68 12.10
N LEU A 272 -22.93 -14.33 13.02
CA LEU A 272 -21.66 -13.84 13.51
C LEU A 272 -20.65 -13.69 12.34
N LYS A 273 -20.53 -14.72 11.50
CA LYS A 273 -19.65 -14.69 10.33
C LYS A 273 -20.05 -13.56 9.35
N ARG A 274 -21.35 -13.43 9.08
CA ARG A 274 -21.91 -12.35 8.25
C ARG A 274 -21.60 -10.97 8.83
N ASN A 275 -21.83 -10.79 10.13
CA ASN A 275 -21.59 -9.53 10.82
C ASN A 275 -20.09 -9.17 10.85
N LEU A 276 -19.20 -10.15 11.05
CA LEU A 276 -17.75 -9.96 11.00
C LEU A 276 -17.28 -9.56 9.61
N ILE A 277 -17.83 -10.15 8.55
CA ILE A 277 -17.54 -9.76 7.17
C ILE A 277 -18.05 -8.34 6.92
N ALA A 278 -19.28 -8.02 7.34
CA ALA A 278 -19.86 -6.69 7.18
C ALA A 278 -19.12 -5.62 8.00
N GLU A 279 -18.59 -5.96 9.16
CA GLU A 279 -17.79 -5.07 10.00
C GLU A 279 -16.39 -4.89 9.40
N ALA A 280 -15.74 -5.96 8.91
CA ALA A 280 -14.49 -5.87 8.18
C ALA A 280 -14.64 -5.04 6.89
N GLN A 281 -15.76 -5.17 6.20
CA GLN A 281 -16.12 -4.31 5.07
C GLN A 281 -16.23 -2.84 5.50
N ARG A 282 -16.93 -2.55 6.59
CA ARG A 282 -17.05 -1.18 7.13
C ARG A 282 -15.72 -0.64 7.64
N GLU A 283 -14.90 -1.45 8.31
CA GLU A 283 -13.57 -1.04 8.75
C GLU A 283 -12.65 -0.70 7.57
N ILE A 284 -12.70 -1.51 6.51
CA ILE A 284 -11.94 -1.23 5.29
C ILE A 284 -12.49 0.02 4.60
N GLN A 285 -13.80 0.19 4.56
CA GLN A 285 -14.44 1.40 4.04
C GLN A 285 -14.15 2.63 4.90
N SER A 286 -14.17 2.50 6.23
CA SER A 286 -13.86 3.59 7.17
C SER A 286 -12.36 3.79 7.37
N GLY A 287 -11.55 2.75 7.32
CA GLY A 287 -10.09 2.83 7.38
C GLY A 287 -9.49 3.44 6.11
N SER A 288 -10.25 3.45 5.00
CA SER A 288 -9.96 4.31 3.86
C SER A 288 -10.22 5.80 4.17
N SER A 289 -10.95 6.09 5.23
CA SER A 289 -11.33 7.42 5.70
C SER A 289 -10.92 7.70 7.16
N THR A 290 -9.76 7.26 7.61
CA THR A 290 -9.18 7.74 8.90
C THR A 290 -8.73 9.20 8.84
N ILE A 291 -8.91 9.83 7.72
CA ILE A 291 -8.99 11.28 7.60
C ILE A 291 -10.48 11.57 7.75
N ASP A 292 -10.86 12.21 8.85
CA ASP A 292 -12.19 12.71 9.06
C ASP A 292 -12.65 13.46 7.81
N LEU A 293 -13.48 12.77 6.99
CA LEU A 293 -13.99 13.32 5.73
C LEU A 293 -14.79 14.60 5.97
N GLN A 294 -15.34 14.81 7.19
CA GLN A 294 -16.01 16.04 7.55
C GLN A 294 -14.99 17.13 7.91
N GLN A 295 -13.94 16.82 8.66
CA GLN A 295 -12.84 17.76 8.87
C GLN A 295 -12.07 18.01 7.56
N LEU A 296 -11.82 16.97 6.77
CA LEU A 296 -11.20 17.13 5.45
C LEU A 296 -12.12 17.89 4.49
N ARG A 297 -13.42 17.66 4.53
CA ARG A 297 -14.41 18.40 3.75
C ARG A 297 -14.59 19.84 4.25
N GLN A 298 -14.51 20.08 5.55
CA GLN A 298 -14.52 21.45 6.12
C GLN A 298 -13.23 22.20 5.80
N ILE A 299 -12.07 21.56 5.94
CA ILE A 299 -10.79 22.15 5.53
C ILE A 299 -10.76 22.28 3.99
N TYR A 300 -11.36 21.34 3.28
CA TYR A 300 -11.51 21.35 1.83
C TYR A 300 -12.54 22.41 1.38
N GLN A 301 -13.63 22.60 2.10
CA GLN A 301 -14.60 23.68 1.85
C GLN A 301 -14.02 25.06 2.23
N GLN A 302 -13.22 25.17 3.27
CA GLN A 302 -12.49 26.40 3.57
C GLN A 302 -11.39 26.67 2.55
N ALA A 303 -10.75 25.65 2.00
CA ALA A 303 -9.81 25.79 0.89
C ALA A 303 -10.53 26.02 -0.46
N THR A 304 -11.73 25.46 -0.67
CA THR A 304 -12.55 25.66 -1.88
C THR A 304 -13.26 26.99 -1.92
N SER A 305 -13.50 27.65 -0.79
CA SER A 305 -13.96 29.06 -0.79
C SER A 305 -12.86 30.00 -1.31
N LEU A 306 -11.62 29.56 -1.30
CA LEU A 306 -10.45 30.27 -1.85
C LEU A 306 -10.04 29.77 -3.25
N VAL A 307 -10.38 28.53 -3.62
CA VAL A 307 -9.90 27.90 -4.89
C VAL A 307 -10.90 26.82 -5.38
N GLY A 308 -11.85 27.12 -6.30
CA GLY A 308 -12.89 26.20 -6.83
C GLY A 308 -12.40 25.18 -7.87
N GLY A 309 -11.71 24.14 -7.57
CA GLY A 309 -11.25 23.08 -8.51
C GLY A 309 -10.86 21.79 -7.82
N ILE A 310 -10.83 21.83 -6.52
CA ILE A 310 -10.31 20.79 -5.64
C ILE A 310 -11.17 19.52 -5.59
N GLN A 311 -12.46 19.59 -5.90
CA GLN A 311 -13.39 18.46 -5.75
C GLN A 311 -13.11 17.27 -6.68
N LYS A 312 -12.67 17.52 -7.89
CA LYS A 312 -12.45 16.47 -8.90
C LYS A 312 -11.21 15.60 -8.65
N THR A 313 -10.20 16.12 -8.01
CA THR A 313 -8.92 15.43 -7.72
C THR A 313 -8.93 14.69 -6.40
N PHE A 314 -9.72 15.13 -5.45
CA PHE A 314 -10.05 14.33 -4.27
C PHE A 314 -10.86 13.09 -4.70
N GLU A 315 -11.74 13.26 -5.66
CA GLU A 315 -12.53 12.17 -6.24
C GLU A 315 -11.65 11.15 -6.99
N GLU A 316 -10.64 11.57 -7.72
CA GLU A 316 -9.73 10.65 -8.45
C GLU A 316 -8.77 9.87 -7.53
N LEU A 317 -8.21 10.51 -6.49
CA LEU A 317 -7.41 9.82 -5.48
C LEU A 317 -8.28 8.89 -4.62
N ASN A 318 -9.49 9.34 -4.32
CA ASN A 318 -10.51 8.55 -3.65
C ASN A 318 -10.97 7.40 -4.58
N GLU A 319 -11.04 7.60 -5.89
CA GLU A 319 -11.38 6.57 -6.86
C GLU A 319 -10.30 5.49 -6.99
N PHE A 320 -9.01 5.84 -6.99
CA PHE A 320 -7.92 4.86 -6.95
C PHE A 320 -7.88 4.12 -5.61
N HIS A 321 -7.96 4.85 -4.50
CA HIS A 321 -8.05 4.27 -3.17
C HIS A 321 -9.33 3.43 -3.04
N ASN A 322 -10.45 3.89 -3.58
CA ASN A 322 -11.71 3.16 -3.60
C ASN A 322 -11.63 1.89 -4.46
N ARG A 323 -10.94 1.89 -5.61
CA ARG A 323 -10.73 0.66 -6.40
C ARG A 323 -9.88 -0.37 -5.66
N MET A 324 -8.83 0.06 -4.96
CA MET A 324 -8.04 -0.83 -4.11
C MET A 324 -8.86 -1.33 -2.91
N VAL A 325 -9.66 -0.45 -2.31
CA VAL A 325 -10.60 -0.78 -1.25
C VAL A 325 -11.71 -1.70 -1.78
N GLU A 326 -12.27 -1.41 -2.95
CA GLU A 326 -13.27 -2.25 -3.61
C GLU A 326 -12.74 -3.64 -3.94
N SER A 327 -11.50 -3.77 -4.38
CA SER A 327 -10.88 -5.07 -4.62
C SER A 327 -10.69 -5.87 -3.32
N LYS A 328 -10.27 -5.22 -2.23
CA LYS A 328 -10.21 -5.82 -0.90
C LYS A 328 -11.60 -6.19 -0.38
N ILE A 329 -12.58 -5.31 -0.55
CA ILE A 329 -13.97 -5.56 -0.15
C ILE A 329 -14.53 -6.73 -0.95
N ARG A 330 -14.36 -6.76 -2.27
CA ARG A 330 -14.85 -7.83 -3.15
C ARG A 330 -14.32 -9.19 -2.72
N PHE A 331 -13.05 -9.26 -2.33
CA PHE A 331 -12.45 -10.48 -1.80
C PHE A 331 -13.06 -10.90 -0.44
N ILE A 332 -13.29 -9.93 0.46
CA ILE A 332 -13.83 -10.21 1.80
C ILE A 332 -15.32 -10.56 1.75
N VAL A 333 -16.09 -9.92 0.86
CA VAL A 333 -17.53 -10.19 0.73
C VAL A 333 -17.87 -11.37 -0.18
N GLN A 334 -16.88 -12.03 -0.75
CA GLN A 334 -17.06 -13.13 -1.69
C GLN A 334 -17.94 -14.26 -1.13
N ASP A 335 -17.85 -14.53 0.17
CA ASP A 335 -18.61 -15.57 0.85
C ASP A 335 -20.02 -15.11 1.30
N LEU A 336 -20.32 -13.79 1.28
CA LEU A 336 -21.60 -13.28 1.79
C LEU A 336 -22.84 -13.90 1.12
N PRO A 337 -22.92 -14.01 -0.22
CA PRO A 337 -24.10 -14.58 -0.86
C PRO A 337 -24.38 -16.02 -0.39
N ARG A 338 -23.33 -16.83 -0.26
CA ARG A 338 -23.44 -18.21 0.22
C ARG A 338 -23.88 -18.29 1.69
N ILE A 339 -23.40 -17.35 2.52
CA ILE A 339 -23.80 -17.25 3.92
C ILE A 339 -25.27 -16.83 4.01
N ASP A 340 -25.71 -15.87 3.23
CA ASP A 340 -27.11 -15.41 3.22
C ASP A 340 -28.05 -16.50 2.72
N GLU A 341 -27.69 -17.28 1.70
CA GLU A 341 -28.46 -18.45 1.25
C GLU A 341 -28.56 -19.49 2.37
N SER A 342 -27.44 -19.82 3.03
CA SER A 342 -27.43 -20.77 4.14
C SER A 342 -28.28 -20.28 5.33
N LEU A 343 -28.25 -18.98 5.63
CA LEU A 343 -29.10 -18.37 6.67
C LEU A 343 -30.58 -18.53 6.36
N VAL A 344 -31.00 -18.29 5.11
CA VAL A 344 -32.40 -18.46 4.69
C VAL A 344 -32.85 -19.94 4.84
N GLU A 345 -31.98 -20.87 4.50
CA GLU A 345 -32.26 -22.30 4.62
C GLU A 345 -32.38 -22.73 6.10
N GLU A 346 -31.43 -22.29 6.95
CA GLU A 346 -31.45 -22.60 8.37
C GLU A 346 -32.61 -21.94 9.12
N HIS A 347 -33.02 -20.74 8.77
CA HIS A 347 -34.22 -20.12 9.33
C HIS A 347 -35.48 -20.88 8.97
N ARG A 348 -35.65 -21.35 7.73
CA ARG A 348 -36.77 -22.18 7.33
C ARG A 348 -36.80 -23.53 8.10
N ASN A 349 -35.63 -24.13 8.29
CA ASN A 349 -35.48 -25.34 9.06
C ASN A 349 -35.88 -25.12 10.53
N LEU A 350 -35.42 -24.02 11.12
CA LEU A 350 -35.75 -23.60 12.48
C LEU A 350 -37.26 -23.39 12.65
N ASP A 351 -37.91 -22.67 11.76
CA ASP A 351 -39.35 -22.42 11.80
C ASP A 351 -40.15 -23.71 11.75
N ARG A 352 -39.73 -24.67 10.90
CA ARG A 352 -40.36 -26.01 10.83
C ARG A 352 -40.21 -26.78 12.15
N LEU A 353 -39.01 -26.78 12.73
CA LEU A 353 -38.69 -27.47 13.97
C LEU A 353 -39.43 -26.85 15.17
N VAL A 354 -39.51 -25.53 15.27
CA VAL A 354 -40.26 -24.82 16.32
C VAL A 354 -41.75 -25.11 16.24
N LYS A 355 -42.30 -25.23 15.03
CA LYS A 355 -43.69 -25.63 14.84
C LYS A 355 -43.94 -27.08 15.31
N GLU A 356 -43.07 -28.03 14.94
CA GLU A 356 -43.13 -29.42 15.39
C GLU A 356 -42.97 -29.53 16.93
N GLU A 357 -42.10 -28.74 17.53
CA GLU A 357 -41.95 -28.62 18.98
C GLU A 357 -43.22 -28.15 19.65
N SER A 358 -43.89 -27.10 19.12
CA SER A 358 -45.14 -26.57 19.66
C SER A 358 -46.28 -27.61 19.59
N GLU A 359 -46.39 -28.36 18.48
CA GLU A 359 -47.39 -29.40 18.28
C GLU A 359 -47.18 -30.58 19.26
N LEU A 360 -45.95 -31.05 19.47
CA LEU A 360 -45.59 -32.09 20.42
C LEU A 360 -45.78 -31.64 21.87
N SER A 361 -45.41 -30.40 22.19
CA SER A 361 -45.58 -29.82 23.53
C SER A 361 -47.05 -29.73 23.94
N SER A 362 -47.94 -29.37 23.00
CA SER A 362 -49.40 -29.27 23.27
C SER A 362 -50.06 -30.60 23.51
N SER A 363 -49.54 -31.69 22.97
CA SER A 363 -50.07 -33.06 23.17
C SER A 363 -49.76 -33.67 24.55
N ILE A 364 -48.76 -33.12 25.25
CA ILE A 364 -48.18 -33.68 26.48
C ILE A 364 -48.82 -33.08 27.78
N THR A 365 -49.66 -32.04 27.71
CA THR A 365 -50.02 -31.12 28.81
C THR A 365 -51.16 -31.62 29.75
N GLN A 366 -51.21 -32.83 30.26
CA GLN A 366 -52.35 -33.28 31.12
C GLN A 366 -52.04 -34.00 32.45
N SER A 367 -50.97 -33.74 33.24
CA SER A 367 -50.85 -34.26 34.62
C SER A 367 -50.00 -33.40 35.57
N ASP A 368 -50.26 -33.49 36.91
CA ASP A 368 -49.60 -32.68 37.97
C ASP A 368 -48.08 -32.89 38.10
N SER A 369 -47.50 -33.93 37.56
CA SER A 369 -46.05 -34.12 37.41
C SER A 369 -45.46 -33.25 36.28
N PHE A 370 -46.32 -32.63 35.47
CA PHE A 370 -45.97 -31.89 34.30
C PHE A 370 -45.23 -30.57 34.60
N ALA A 371 -45.61 -29.85 35.65
CA ALA A 371 -44.98 -28.58 35.99
C ALA A 371 -43.50 -28.76 36.36
N VAL A 372 -43.14 -29.83 37.08
CA VAL A 372 -41.74 -30.15 37.44
C VAL A 372 -40.96 -30.58 36.20
N LEU A 373 -41.59 -31.34 35.33
CA LEU A 373 -40.97 -31.80 34.07
C LEU A 373 -40.79 -30.61 33.09
N GLU A 374 -41.80 -29.76 32.96
CA GLU A 374 -41.74 -28.55 32.13
C GLU A 374 -40.56 -27.64 32.53
N GLN A 375 -40.38 -27.39 33.84
CA GLN A 375 -39.25 -26.64 34.36
C GLN A 375 -37.91 -27.31 34.04
N LEU A 376 -37.79 -28.62 34.24
CA LEU A 376 -36.59 -29.38 33.88
C LEU A 376 -36.28 -29.32 32.40
N ILE A 377 -37.30 -29.35 31.54
CA ILE A 377 -37.15 -29.25 30.09
C ILE A 377 -36.67 -27.84 29.71
N VAL A 378 -37.24 -26.77 30.30
CA VAL A 378 -36.81 -25.38 30.08
C VAL A 378 -35.34 -25.21 30.50
N ASP A 379 -34.95 -25.74 31.66
CA ASP A 379 -33.58 -25.67 32.14
C ASP A 379 -32.60 -26.43 31.23
N LEU A 380 -32.99 -27.67 30.81
CA LEU A 380 -32.22 -28.46 29.83
C LEU A 380 -32.04 -27.73 28.51
N ASN A 381 -33.10 -27.12 27.97
CA ASN A 381 -33.03 -26.39 26.72
C ASN A 381 -32.08 -25.19 26.80
N GLY A 382 -32.17 -24.40 27.90
CA GLY A 382 -31.25 -23.32 28.13
C GLY A 382 -29.78 -23.76 28.19
N LYS A 383 -29.53 -24.93 28.75
CA LYS A 383 -28.19 -25.54 28.83
C LYS A 383 -27.74 -26.09 27.48
N TYR A 384 -28.63 -26.78 26.75
CA TYR A 384 -28.30 -27.25 25.39
C TYR A 384 -28.02 -26.11 24.41
N GLN A 385 -28.76 -25.01 24.51
CA GLN A 385 -28.49 -23.81 23.73
C GLN A 385 -27.08 -23.25 24.00
N LYS A 386 -26.69 -23.10 25.29
CA LYS A 386 -25.35 -22.69 25.68
C LYS A 386 -24.28 -23.68 25.23
N LEU A 387 -24.54 -24.97 25.35
CA LEU A 387 -23.65 -26.03 24.88
C LEU A 387 -23.35 -25.87 23.39
N GLY A 388 -24.41 -25.72 22.56
CA GLY A 388 -24.25 -25.51 21.12
C GLY A 388 -23.46 -24.22 20.77
N GLN A 389 -23.70 -23.13 21.50
CA GLN A 389 -22.94 -21.89 21.33
C GLN A 389 -21.45 -22.09 21.63
N TYR A 390 -21.13 -22.75 22.76
CA TYR A 390 -19.73 -22.95 23.14
C TYR A 390 -19.03 -23.95 22.23
N GLU A 391 -19.69 -25.02 21.82
CA GLU A 391 -19.16 -25.98 20.83
C GLU A 391 -18.88 -25.27 19.48
N SER A 392 -19.78 -24.40 19.04
CA SER A 392 -19.60 -23.64 17.82
C SER A 392 -18.37 -22.70 17.91
N ILE A 393 -18.21 -21.95 19.01
CA ILE A 393 -17.07 -21.06 19.21
C ILE A 393 -15.76 -21.86 19.27
N ILE A 394 -15.73 -22.98 20.00
CA ILE A 394 -14.54 -23.85 20.09
C ILE A 394 -14.16 -24.40 18.70
N ASN A 395 -15.16 -24.87 17.94
CA ASN A 395 -14.93 -25.37 16.58
C ASN A 395 -14.36 -24.27 15.65
N GLN A 396 -14.86 -23.04 15.75
CA GLN A 396 -14.31 -21.91 14.99
C GLN A 396 -12.88 -21.59 15.42
N LEU A 397 -12.60 -21.57 16.73
CA LEU A 397 -11.23 -21.36 17.24
C LEU A 397 -10.28 -22.47 16.77
N ASN A 398 -10.72 -23.72 16.77
CA ASN A 398 -9.93 -24.83 16.24
C ASN A 398 -9.63 -24.67 14.75
N ALA A 399 -10.63 -24.26 13.94
CA ALA A 399 -10.47 -24.03 12.51
C ALA A 399 -9.49 -22.88 12.23
N VAL A 400 -9.59 -21.80 13.00
CA VAL A 400 -8.66 -20.66 12.90
C VAL A 400 -7.25 -21.06 13.31
N ASP A 401 -7.09 -21.79 14.42
CA ASP A 401 -5.79 -22.30 14.87
C ASP A 401 -5.13 -23.20 13.82
N SER A 402 -5.90 -24.08 13.20
CA SER A 402 -5.42 -24.94 12.10
C SER A 402 -4.96 -24.11 10.91
N LYS A 403 -5.78 -23.14 10.49
CA LYS A 403 -5.45 -22.26 9.35
C LYS A 403 -4.23 -21.39 9.64
N LEU A 404 -4.12 -20.80 10.84
CA LEU A 404 -2.94 -20.05 11.27
C LEU A 404 -1.69 -20.91 11.27
N ASN A 405 -1.79 -22.16 11.72
CA ASN A 405 -0.68 -23.11 11.70
C ASN A 405 -0.22 -23.43 10.28
N ASP A 406 -1.16 -23.65 9.35
CA ASP A 406 -0.84 -23.96 7.95
C ASP A 406 -0.22 -22.74 7.24
N LEU A 407 -0.77 -21.54 7.44
CA LEU A 407 -0.20 -20.31 6.91
C LEU A 407 1.19 -20.03 7.51
N SER A 408 1.35 -20.28 8.81
CA SER A 408 2.65 -20.11 9.49
C SER A 408 3.69 -21.10 8.98
N LYS A 409 3.31 -22.37 8.69
CA LYS A 409 4.23 -23.34 8.07
C LYS A 409 4.67 -22.90 6.68
N GLN A 410 3.75 -22.41 5.85
CA GLN A 410 4.08 -21.91 4.52
C GLN A 410 5.02 -20.69 4.61
N LEU A 411 4.73 -19.78 5.54
CA LEU A 411 5.60 -18.62 5.77
C LEU A 411 6.98 -19.04 6.29
N THR A 412 7.05 -20.02 7.20
CA THR A 412 8.30 -20.55 7.73
C THR A 412 9.14 -21.17 6.62
N ALA A 413 8.54 -21.95 5.71
CA ALA A 413 9.27 -22.52 4.57
C ALA A 413 9.87 -21.45 3.66
N ILE A 414 9.15 -20.34 3.45
CA ILE A 414 9.67 -19.17 2.71
C ILE A 414 10.78 -18.48 3.50
N ASP A 415 10.58 -18.28 4.81
CA ASP A 415 11.57 -17.65 5.67
C ASP A 415 12.84 -18.50 5.82
N ASP A 416 12.75 -19.82 5.83
CA ASP A 416 13.92 -20.72 5.89
C ASP A 416 14.77 -20.63 4.61
N ASP A 417 14.16 -20.48 3.44
CA ASP A 417 14.86 -20.18 2.19
C ASP A 417 15.52 -18.78 2.26
N LEU A 418 14.74 -17.77 2.64
CA LEU A 418 15.17 -16.36 2.68
C LEU A 418 16.26 -16.11 3.74
N PHE A 419 16.17 -16.77 4.89
CA PHE A 419 17.15 -16.64 6.00
C PHE A 419 18.14 -17.81 6.06
N SER A 420 18.29 -18.56 4.96
CA SER A 420 19.34 -19.58 4.85
C SER A 420 20.72 -18.96 4.91
N ASP A 421 21.71 -19.73 5.36
CA ASP A 421 23.10 -19.26 5.41
C ASP A 421 23.61 -18.85 4.02
N GLN A 422 23.21 -19.59 2.99
CA GLN A 422 23.57 -19.28 1.60
C GLN A 422 22.99 -17.93 1.14
N PHE A 423 21.74 -17.68 1.42
CA PHE A 423 21.10 -16.41 1.05
C PHE A 423 21.65 -15.24 1.87
N ASN A 424 21.90 -15.44 3.17
CA ASN A 424 22.57 -14.48 4.05
C ASN A 424 23.97 -14.11 3.53
N LEU A 425 24.74 -15.10 3.05
CA LEU A 425 26.05 -14.86 2.44
C LEU A 425 25.92 -14.05 1.15
N LYS A 426 24.95 -14.37 0.29
CA LYS A 426 24.66 -13.61 -0.94
C LYS A 426 24.34 -12.15 -0.62
N ILE A 427 23.45 -11.89 0.35
CA ILE A 427 23.10 -10.52 0.77
C ILE A 427 24.34 -9.78 1.27
N LYS A 428 25.12 -10.39 2.16
CA LYS A 428 26.34 -9.78 2.71
C LYS A 428 27.35 -9.46 1.61
N GLU A 429 27.52 -10.35 0.66
CA GLU A 429 28.40 -10.14 -0.50
C GLU A 429 27.93 -8.94 -1.33
N GLN A 430 26.65 -8.88 -1.67
CA GLN A 430 26.08 -7.77 -2.45
C GLN A 430 26.14 -6.43 -1.68
N VAL A 431 25.84 -6.44 -0.39
CA VAL A 431 26.01 -5.26 0.46
C VAL A 431 27.48 -4.82 0.51
N ASN A 432 28.44 -5.73 0.62
CA ASN A 432 29.85 -5.40 0.60
C ASN A 432 30.28 -4.81 -0.74
N ARG A 433 29.83 -5.38 -1.87
CA ARG A 433 30.07 -4.84 -3.22
C ARG A 433 29.48 -3.44 -3.37
N PHE A 434 28.23 -3.25 -2.97
CA PHE A 434 27.60 -1.93 -2.96
C PHE A 434 28.40 -0.93 -2.11
N ASN A 435 28.88 -1.32 -0.94
CA ASN A 435 29.65 -0.48 -0.04
C ASN A 435 31.00 -0.04 -0.62
N LEU A 436 31.59 -0.79 -1.56
CA LEU A 436 32.78 -0.31 -2.28
C LEU A 436 32.48 0.97 -3.07
N PHE A 437 31.34 1.01 -3.74
CA PHE A 437 30.90 2.22 -4.45
C PHE A 437 30.43 3.31 -3.48
N PHE A 438 29.58 2.98 -2.51
CA PHE A 438 28.99 3.95 -1.60
C PHE A 438 30.03 4.66 -0.73
N SER A 439 30.98 3.91 -0.17
CA SER A 439 32.08 4.50 0.63
C SER A 439 33.07 5.29 -0.23
N THR A 440 33.35 4.84 -1.45
CA THR A 440 34.28 5.55 -2.36
C THR A 440 33.68 6.88 -2.78
N ILE A 441 32.42 6.89 -3.23
CA ILE A 441 31.72 8.10 -3.69
C ILE A 441 31.54 9.08 -2.53
N SER A 442 31.09 8.60 -1.38
CA SER A 442 30.90 9.47 -0.22
C SER A 442 32.21 10.06 0.29
N ASN A 443 33.29 9.30 0.27
CA ASN A 443 34.61 9.83 0.59
C ASN A 443 35.10 10.88 -0.42
N GLN A 444 34.87 10.64 -1.72
CA GLN A 444 35.23 11.57 -2.78
C GLN A 444 34.44 12.89 -2.69
N LEU A 445 33.13 12.82 -2.42
CA LEU A 445 32.26 14.00 -2.43
C LEU A 445 32.26 14.76 -1.10
N TYR A 446 32.45 14.08 0.03
CA TYR A 446 32.24 14.66 1.36
C TYR A 446 33.40 14.44 2.33
N GLY A 447 34.43 13.67 1.96
CA GLY A 447 35.50 13.26 2.87
C GLY A 447 35.03 12.33 3.99
N GLU A 448 33.84 11.77 3.86
CA GLU A 448 33.22 10.88 4.83
C GLU A 448 32.87 9.54 4.17
N LYS A 449 32.92 8.46 4.93
CA LYS A 449 32.60 7.12 4.40
C LYS A 449 31.22 6.71 4.90
N TYR A 450 30.26 6.61 4.00
CA TYR A 450 28.96 6.01 4.27
C TYR A 450 28.97 4.52 3.88
N ALA A 451 28.19 3.74 4.58
CA ALA A 451 27.98 2.34 4.28
C ALA A 451 26.52 1.93 4.50
N LEU A 452 26.10 0.92 3.76
CA LEU A 452 24.85 0.21 3.96
C LEU A 452 25.11 -0.99 4.87
N LYS A 453 24.25 -1.21 5.83
CA LYS A 453 24.22 -2.44 6.62
C LYS A 453 22.88 -3.13 6.52
N VAL A 454 22.87 -4.42 6.76
CA VAL A 454 21.68 -5.25 6.85
C VAL A 454 21.66 -5.95 8.20
N ASP A 455 20.56 -5.80 8.91
CA ASP A 455 20.29 -6.44 10.19
C ASP A 455 19.06 -7.35 10.06
N VAL A 456 19.06 -8.49 10.74
CA VAL A 456 17.86 -9.32 10.87
C VAL A 456 17.09 -8.87 12.11
N LYS A 457 15.90 -8.33 11.92
CA LYS A 457 15.01 -7.92 13.01
C LYS A 457 13.89 -8.93 13.22
N LEU A 458 13.47 -9.03 14.47
CA LEU A 458 12.23 -9.73 14.86
C LEU A 458 11.12 -8.70 15.06
N VAL A 459 10.17 -8.68 14.16
CA VAL A 459 8.97 -7.83 14.26
C VAL A 459 7.77 -8.73 14.49
N ARG A 460 7.17 -8.64 15.68
CA ARG A 460 6.05 -9.50 16.10
C ARG A 460 6.35 -11.00 15.94
N GLY A 461 7.55 -11.43 16.35
CA GLY A 461 7.99 -12.83 16.26
C GLY A 461 8.41 -13.31 14.87
N ARG A 462 8.48 -12.43 13.87
CA ARG A 462 8.81 -12.74 12.46
C ARG A 462 10.15 -12.13 12.09
N ARG A 463 10.99 -12.86 11.38
CA ARG A 463 12.29 -12.39 10.88
C ARG A 463 12.07 -11.44 9.69
N LEU A 464 12.87 -10.37 9.64
CA LEU A 464 12.85 -9.39 8.57
C LEU A 464 14.26 -8.80 8.36
N TYR A 465 14.70 -8.64 7.11
CA TYR A 465 15.90 -7.88 6.81
C TYR A 465 15.61 -6.38 6.86
N GLU A 466 16.32 -5.67 7.72
CA GLU A 466 16.28 -4.20 7.75
C GLU A 466 17.58 -3.65 7.19
N PHE A 467 17.45 -2.84 6.14
CA PHE A 467 18.56 -2.11 5.55
C PHE A 467 18.64 -0.71 6.14
N SER A 468 19.84 -0.28 6.50
CA SER A 468 20.08 1.08 7.00
C SER A 468 21.43 1.61 6.54
N ALA A 469 21.45 2.90 6.18
CA ALA A 469 22.69 3.60 5.88
C ALA A 469 23.25 4.23 7.15
N PHE A 470 24.58 4.25 7.29
CA PHE A 470 25.26 4.85 8.41
C PHE A 470 26.59 5.47 7.98
N ASN A 471 27.04 6.45 8.75
CA ASN A 471 28.35 7.06 8.56
C ASN A 471 29.37 6.37 9.46
N LEU A 472 30.47 5.91 8.90
CA LEU A 472 31.57 5.29 9.65
C LEU A 472 32.23 6.23 10.68
N ASN A 473 32.14 7.54 10.47
CA ASN A 473 32.67 8.57 11.38
C ASN A 473 31.66 9.00 12.46
N PHE A 474 30.46 8.37 12.52
CA PHE A 474 29.38 8.67 13.47
C PHE A 474 28.93 10.15 13.51
N SER A 475 29.18 10.92 12.45
CA SER A 475 28.72 12.31 12.33
C SER A 475 27.28 12.36 11.79
N SER A 476 26.41 13.22 12.35
CA SER A 476 24.97 13.25 12.05
C SER A 476 24.54 14.35 11.07
N GLY A 477 25.44 15.00 10.36
CA GLY A 477 25.20 16.35 9.83
C GLY A 477 24.85 16.50 8.34
N LYS A 478 24.90 15.47 7.47
CA LYS A 478 24.88 15.70 6.01
C LYS A 478 23.94 14.76 5.24
N LYS A 479 22.66 14.75 5.66
CA LYS A 479 21.66 13.82 5.11
C LYS A 479 21.47 13.95 3.59
N GLN A 480 21.44 15.16 3.06
CA GLN A 480 21.31 15.42 1.62
C GLN A 480 22.49 14.85 0.81
N GLY A 481 23.68 14.89 1.39
CA GLY A 481 24.86 14.29 0.80
C GLY A 481 24.80 12.77 0.77
N GLU A 482 24.40 12.16 1.87
CA GLU A 482 24.20 10.70 1.97
C GLU A 482 23.27 10.18 0.88
N ILE A 483 22.13 10.89 0.65
CA ILE A 483 21.14 10.54 -0.36
C ILE A 483 21.73 10.56 -1.77
N SER A 484 22.43 11.65 -2.13
CA SER A 484 23.03 11.77 -3.47
C SER A 484 24.15 10.76 -3.68
N CYS A 485 24.96 10.49 -2.64
CA CYS A 485 25.98 9.44 -2.69
C CYS A 485 25.37 8.07 -2.89
N PHE A 486 24.25 7.76 -2.20
CA PHE A 486 23.56 6.48 -2.33
C PHE A 486 23.03 6.28 -3.76
N ASP A 487 22.33 7.27 -4.30
CA ASP A 487 21.71 7.15 -5.63
C ASP A 487 22.77 6.99 -6.74
N ILE A 488 23.85 7.77 -6.68
CA ILE A 488 24.97 7.64 -7.63
C ILE A 488 25.69 6.29 -7.46
N ALA A 489 25.96 5.90 -6.20
CA ALA A 489 26.62 4.63 -5.91
C ALA A 489 25.79 3.45 -6.38
N TYR A 490 24.47 3.52 -6.23
CA TYR A 490 23.56 2.48 -6.69
C TYR A 490 23.59 2.31 -8.20
N THR A 491 23.58 3.40 -8.96
CA THR A 491 23.67 3.34 -10.43
C THR A 491 24.95 2.62 -10.86
N LEU A 492 26.10 3.00 -10.28
CA LEU A 492 27.39 2.38 -10.62
C LEU A 492 27.50 0.92 -10.16
N PHE A 493 26.94 0.60 -9.00
CA PHE A 493 26.89 -0.78 -8.50
C PHE A 493 26.00 -1.65 -9.41
N ALA A 494 24.84 -1.13 -9.82
CA ALA A 494 23.91 -1.85 -10.69
C ALA A 494 24.56 -2.17 -12.04
N ASP A 495 25.32 -1.22 -12.62
CA ASP A 495 26.10 -1.42 -13.83
C ASP A 495 27.17 -2.52 -13.64
N ASP A 496 27.93 -2.46 -12.56
CA ASP A 496 28.97 -3.45 -12.25
C ASP A 496 28.40 -4.86 -12.08
N GLN A 497 27.18 -4.96 -11.53
CA GLN A 497 26.53 -6.24 -11.26
C GLN A 497 25.57 -6.67 -12.40
N ASN A 498 25.46 -5.89 -13.49
CA ASN A 498 24.49 -6.08 -14.58
C ASN A 498 23.04 -6.16 -14.09
N ILE A 499 22.69 -5.38 -13.07
CA ILE A 499 21.32 -5.24 -12.58
C ILE A 499 20.64 -4.15 -13.42
N PRO A 500 19.49 -4.42 -14.03
CA PRO A 500 18.75 -3.38 -14.76
C PRO A 500 18.45 -2.18 -13.88
N CYS A 501 18.88 -0.99 -14.30
CA CYS A 501 18.60 0.24 -13.57
C CYS A 501 18.43 1.44 -14.52
N ILE A 502 17.81 2.50 -14.01
CA ILE A 502 17.64 3.75 -14.73
C ILE A 502 18.82 4.67 -14.42
N HIS A 503 19.45 5.26 -15.46
CA HIS A 503 20.64 6.09 -15.34
C HIS A 503 20.35 7.60 -15.20
N PHE A 504 19.10 7.99 -14.93
CA PHE A 504 18.79 9.36 -14.57
C PHE A 504 18.47 9.49 -13.07
N LEU A 505 18.87 10.60 -12.48
CA LEU A 505 18.61 10.95 -11.08
C LEU A 505 17.95 12.34 -11.06
N LEU A 506 16.69 12.40 -10.68
CA LEU A 506 15.92 13.64 -10.57
C LEU A 506 15.94 14.15 -9.13
N ASN A 507 16.53 15.29 -8.91
CA ASN A 507 16.77 15.83 -7.58
C ASN A 507 16.24 17.25 -7.44
N ASP A 508 15.35 17.45 -6.47
CA ASP A 508 14.83 18.77 -6.10
C ASP A 508 15.58 19.36 -4.91
N LYS A 509 15.44 20.68 -4.72
CA LYS A 509 15.96 21.42 -3.54
C LYS A 509 17.48 21.27 -3.33
N LYS A 510 18.29 21.31 -4.42
CA LYS A 510 19.76 21.23 -4.32
C LYS A 510 20.41 22.50 -3.79
N GLU A 511 19.68 23.59 -3.66
CA GLU A 511 20.08 24.80 -2.93
C GLU A 511 20.39 24.58 -1.44
N LEU A 512 20.04 23.41 -0.90
CA LEU A 512 20.37 23.02 0.48
C LEU A 512 21.78 22.42 0.62
N MET A 513 22.51 22.24 -0.49
CA MET A 513 23.88 21.73 -0.52
C MET A 513 24.88 22.88 -0.57
N HIS A 514 26.10 22.63 -0.05
CA HIS A 514 27.19 23.58 -0.22
C HIS A 514 27.69 23.57 -1.67
N ASP A 515 28.13 24.71 -2.16
CA ASP A 515 28.59 24.96 -3.54
C ASP A 515 29.63 23.91 -3.99
N ASN A 516 30.66 23.67 -3.18
CA ASN A 516 31.72 22.70 -3.46
C ASN A 516 31.20 21.28 -3.65
N GLN A 517 30.14 20.93 -2.94
CA GLN A 517 29.53 19.60 -3.03
C GLN A 517 28.79 19.42 -4.35
N LEU A 518 28.06 20.46 -4.78
CA LEU A 518 27.34 20.43 -6.05
C LEU A 518 28.33 20.38 -7.23
N VAL A 519 29.43 21.11 -7.16
CA VAL A 519 30.52 21.07 -8.16
C VAL A 519 31.17 19.67 -8.20
N SER A 520 31.41 19.07 -7.04
CA SER A 520 31.99 17.73 -6.97
C SER A 520 31.04 16.66 -7.55
N ILE A 521 29.73 16.77 -7.28
CA ILE A 521 28.72 15.90 -7.90
C ILE A 521 28.70 16.09 -9.41
N ALA A 522 28.70 17.35 -9.89
CA ALA A 522 28.71 17.67 -11.31
C ALA A 522 29.90 17.01 -12.03
N ASN A 523 31.10 17.15 -11.48
CA ASN A 523 32.31 16.53 -12.02
C ASN A 523 32.20 15.00 -12.08
N LEU A 524 31.67 14.38 -11.01
CA LEU A 524 31.53 12.93 -10.93
C LEU A 524 30.50 12.42 -11.95
N VAL A 525 29.31 13.01 -12.01
CA VAL A 525 28.23 12.55 -12.91
C VAL A 525 28.57 12.79 -14.38
N ASN A 526 29.28 13.89 -14.69
CA ASN A 526 29.79 14.15 -16.04
C ASN A 526 30.83 13.08 -16.45
N ALA A 527 31.77 12.77 -15.57
CA ALA A 527 32.80 11.76 -15.83
C ALA A 527 32.22 10.34 -15.99
N ARG A 528 31.13 10.03 -15.29
CA ARG A 528 30.47 8.73 -15.31
C ARG A 528 29.30 8.63 -16.30
N GLY A 529 28.90 9.76 -16.90
CA GLY A 529 27.78 9.81 -17.84
C GLY A 529 26.42 9.55 -17.22
N ILE A 530 26.29 9.74 -15.89
CA ILE A 530 25.00 9.62 -15.18
C ILE A 530 24.22 10.91 -15.43
N GLN A 531 22.96 10.79 -15.86
CA GLN A 531 22.10 11.92 -16.09
C GLN A 531 21.56 12.45 -14.75
N PHE A 532 22.13 13.54 -14.27
CA PHE A 532 21.76 14.17 -13.00
C PHE A 532 20.98 15.45 -13.25
N VAL A 533 19.70 15.46 -12.94
CA VAL A 533 18.81 16.62 -13.11
C VAL A 533 18.59 17.27 -11.76
N ALA A 534 18.99 18.53 -11.63
CA ALA A 534 18.85 19.30 -10.40
C ALA A 534 18.04 20.59 -10.62
N SER A 535 17.09 20.86 -9.73
CA SER A 535 16.43 22.16 -9.67
C SER A 535 17.14 23.07 -8.66
N ILE A 536 17.44 24.32 -9.05
CA ILE A 536 18.20 25.26 -8.24
C ILE A 536 17.77 26.70 -8.49
N LEU A 537 17.94 27.56 -7.49
CA LEU A 537 17.82 29.00 -7.61
C LEU A 537 19.12 29.59 -8.22
N LYS A 538 19.03 30.58 -9.06
CA LYS A 538 20.20 31.22 -9.72
C LYS A 538 21.19 31.80 -8.72
N ASP A 539 20.70 32.40 -7.65
CA ASP A 539 21.51 32.99 -6.59
C ASP A 539 22.26 31.97 -5.72
N LYS A 540 21.82 30.70 -5.79
CA LYS A 540 22.43 29.54 -5.12
C LYS A 540 23.25 28.65 -6.06
N LEU A 541 23.33 29.05 -7.35
CA LEU A 541 24.08 28.28 -8.33
C LEU A 541 25.57 28.68 -8.27
N PRO A 542 26.49 27.73 -7.99
CA PRO A 542 27.92 28.01 -8.04
C PRO A 542 28.34 28.59 -9.38
N SER A 543 29.24 29.59 -9.35
CA SER A 543 29.73 30.29 -10.56
C SER A 543 30.34 29.33 -11.59
N GLU A 544 30.97 28.24 -11.12
CA GLU A 544 31.59 27.20 -11.95
C GLU A 544 30.55 26.38 -12.74
N LEU A 545 29.34 26.25 -12.22
CA LEU A 545 28.24 25.53 -12.84
C LEU A 545 27.26 26.43 -13.60
N ASN A 546 27.40 27.75 -13.49
CA ASN A 546 26.58 28.70 -14.23
C ASN A 546 27.06 28.83 -15.69
N ARG A 547 26.93 27.71 -16.42
CA ARG A 547 27.30 27.60 -17.84
C ARG A 547 26.09 27.10 -18.63
N ASP A 548 25.93 27.67 -19.83
CA ASP A 548 24.78 27.31 -20.69
C ASP A 548 24.75 25.80 -21.06
N GLU A 549 25.92 25.15 -21.06
CA GLU A 549 26.03 23.72 -21.32
C GLU A 549 25.34 22.81 -20.26
N TYR A 550 25.17 23.33 -19.04
CA TYR A 550 24.49 22.59 -17.98
C TYR A 550 23.01 23.00 -17.81
N VAL A 551 22.64 24.18 -18.32
CA VAL A 551 21.30 24.73 -18.10
C VAL A 551 20.36 24.28 -19.20
N VAL A 552 19.51 23.29 -18.89
CA VAL A 552 18.50 22.74 -19.83
C VAL A 552 17.19 23.52 -19.84
N LEU A 553 16.91 24.28 -18.77
CA LEU A 553 15.71 25.11 -18.67
C LEU A 553 15.93 26.29 -17.73
N LYS A 554 15.64 27.50 -18.23
CA LYS A 554 15.55 28.72 -17.45
C LYS A 554 14.09 29.07 -17.22
N LEU A 555 13.72 29.35 -15.99
CA LEU A 555 12.37 29.74 -15.57
C LEU A 555 12.45 31.04 -14.78
N SER A 556 11.38 31.84 -14.83
CA SER A 556 11.23 33.03 -14.02
C SER A 556 9.75 33.33 -13.77
N GLN A 557 9.45 34.34 -12.94
CA GLN A 557 8.06 34.78 -12.76
C GLN A 557 7.44 35.30 -14.07
N ALA A 558 8.25 35.84 -15.00
CA ALA A 558 7.79 36.29 -16.31
C ALA A 558 7.68 35.17 -17.36
N ASP A 559 8.41 34.06 -17.18
CA ASP A 559 8.41 32.91 -18.10
C ASP A 559 8.30 31.59 -17.32
N LYS A 560 7.12 31.32 -16.77
CA LYS A 560 6.81 30.08 -16.02
C LYS A 560 6.69 28.88 -16.95
N LEU A 561 6.77 27.69 -16.37
CA LEU A 561 6.82 26.42 -17.10
C LEU A 561 5.71 26.28 -18.18
N PHE A 562 4.48 26.56 -17.83
CA PHE A 562 3.33 26.36 -18.73
C PHE A 562 2.96 27.60 -19.55
N ARG A 563 3.60 28.76 -19.31
CA ARG A 563 3.32 30.04 -20.01
C ARG A 563 1.85 30.47 -19.95
N ILE A 564 1.19 30.23 -18.83
CA ILE A 564 -0.23 30.54 -18.65
C ILE A 564 -0.48 32.04 -18.75
N GLU A 565 0.42 32.86 -18.19
CA GLU A 565 0.28 34.31 -18.15
C GLU A 565 0.46 34.98 -19.53
N SER A 566 1.18 34.36 -20.45
CA SER A 566 1.37 34.90 -21.80
C SER A 566 0.14 34.70 -22.70
N GLY A 567 -0.75 33.78 -22.38
CA GLY A 567 -2.03 33.56 -23.08
C GLY A 567 -3.14 34.53 -22.67
N ALA A 568 -3.01 35.23 -21.54
CA ALA A 568 -4.02 36.16 -21.04
C ALA A 568 -3.90 37.57 -21.61
N ARG A 569 -2.93 37.84 -22.49
CA ARG A 569 -2.69 39.12 -23.16
C ARG A 569 -2.96 39.11 -24.67
N GLY A 570 -3.71 38.12 -25.17
CA GLY A 570 -4.13 38.04 -26.56
C GLY A 570 -5.64 38.22 -26.71
#